data_e24208589cc6c232b6234cf7df4d4450
#
_entry.id   e24208589cc6c232b6234cf7df4d4450
#
_cell.length_a   1.000
_cell.length_b   1.000
_cell.length_c   1.000
_cell.angle_alpha   90.00
_cell.angle_beta   90.00
_cell.angle_gamma   90.00
#
_symmetry.space_group_name_H-M   'P 1'
#
loop_
_entity.id
_entity.type
_entity.pdbx_description
1 polymer ?
#
loop_
_entity_poly.entity_id
_entity_poly.type
_entity_poly.pdbx_seq_one_letter_code
_entity_poly.pdbx_strand_id
1 'polypeptide(L)'
;MSIEDLARANVRALTPYQSARRLGGKGDVWLNANEFPTAVAFQLTEQTLNRYPEPQPKAVIESYARYAEVKPEQVLVSRGADEGIELLIRAFCEPGEDAVLYCPPTYGMYSVSAETIGVECRTVPTLAEWQLDLPGIEARLDGVKVVFVCSPNNPTGQIIDPQSMRDLLETTRGKAIVVADEAYIEFCPQATLAGWLSDYPHLVVLRTLSKAFALAGLRCGFTLANAEVINVLLKVIAPYPLSTPVADIAAQALSPEGIAAMRQRVAQILDERRYLVEQLRGIACVEQVFDSETNYVLARITASSAVFKSLWDQGIILRDQNKQPSLSGCLRITIGTRAESQRVIDALTAENV
;
A
#
# COMPACT_ATOMS: atom_id res chain seq x y z
N MET A 1 23.35 -32.81 -5.90
CA MET A 1 22.81 -31.53 -6.40
C MET A 1 21.36 -31.48 -5.99
N SER A 2 20.98 -30.54 -5.14
CA SER A 2 19.57 -30.34 -4.73
C SER A 2 18.81 -29.66 -5.87
N ILE A 3 17.47 -29.82 -5.91
CA ILE A 3 16.64 -29.04 -6.84
C ILE A 3 16.77 -27.54 -6.58
N GLU A 4 16.99 -27.16 -5.33
CA GLU A 4 17.23 -25.76 -4.96
C GLU A 4 18.49 -25.17 -5.65
N ASP A 5 19.49 -25.99 -5.95
CA ASP A 5 20.72 -25.55 -6.63
C ASP A 5 20.44 -25.07 -8.08
N LEU A 6 19.31 -25.46 -8.66
CA LEU A 6 18.87 -25.02 -9.98
C LEU A 6 18.18 -23.64 -9.96
N ALA A 7 17.77 -23.16 -8.79
CA ALA A 7 17.16 -21.83 -8.67
C ALA A 7 18.22 -20.72 -8.86
N ARG A 8 17.79 -19.56 -9.32
CA ARG A 8 18.63 -18.35 -9.46
C ARG A 8 19.28 -18.02 -8.11
N ALA A 9 20.53 -17.57 -8.11
CA ALA A 9 21.30 -17.30 -6.91
C ALA A 9 20.62 -16.28 -6.00
N ASN A 10 20.09 -15.19 -6.56
CA ASN A 10 19.32 -14.20 -5.80
C ASN A 10 18.05 -14.80 -5.15
N VAL A 11 17.34 -15.70 -5.86
CA VAL A 11 16.13 -16.35 -5.35
C VAL A 11 16.44 -17.29 -4.20
N ARG A 12 17.55 -18.02 -4.25
CA ARG A 12 18.02 -18.88 -3.13
C ARG A 12 18.35 -18.09 -1.86
N ALA A 13 18.81 -16.85 -2.02
CA ALA A 13 19.12 -15.96 -0.92
C ALA A 13 17.89 -15.30 -0.28
N LEU A 14 16.70 -15.34 -0.93
CA LEU A 14 15.51 -14.69 -0.43
C LEU A 14 14.93 -15.38 0.80
N THR A 15 14.47 -14.58 1.74
CA THR A 15 13.55 -15.01 2.79
C THR A 15 12.11 -14.74 2.35
N PRO A 16 11.20 -15.73 2.43
CA PRO A 16 9.81 -15.52 2.04
C PRO A 16 9.17 -14.36 2.81
N TYR A 17 8.50 -13.47 2.09
CA TYR A 17 7.84 -12.30 2.69
C TYR A 17 6.90 -12.67 3.83
N GLN A 18 7.05 -12.01 4.98
CA GLN A 18 6.24 -12.22 6.16
C GLN A 18 4.99 -11.34 6.10
N SER A 19 3.99 -11.80 5.34
CA SER A 19 2.69 -11.13 5.27
C SER A 19 1.98 -11.18 6.64
N ALA A 20 1.01 -10.29 6.84
CA ALA A 20 0.20 -10.27 8.06
C ALA A 20 -0.48 -11.63 8.35
N ARG A 21 -0.95 -12.32 7.30
CA ARG A 21 -1.58 -13.64 7.43
C ARG A 21 -0.56 -14.76 7.68
N ARG A 22 0.64 -14.67 7.10
CA ARG A 22 1.70 -15.68 7.29
C ARG A 22 2.27 -15.69 8.70
N LEU A 23 2.25 -14.56 9.40
CA LEU A 23 2.61 -14.49 10.82
C LEU A 23 1.71 -15.36 11.67
N GLY A 24 0.51 -15.70 11.17
CA GLY A 24 -0.47 -16.52 11.88
C GLY A 24 -1.13 -15.74 13.01
N GLY A 25 -1.53 -16.46 14.04
CA GLY A 25 -2.25 -15.99 15.20
C GLY A 25 -3.54 -16.75 15.38
N LYS A 26 -3.98 -16.86 16.63
CA LYS A 26 -5.29 -17.42 17.01
C LYS A 26 -6.02 -16.27 17.71
N GLY A 27 -6.73 -15.47 16.96
CA GLY A 27 -7.43 -14.32 17.51
C GLY A 27 -8.73 -14.05 16.79
N ASP A 28 -9.52 -13.19 17.36
CA ASP A 28 -10.79 -12.71 16.84
C ASP A 28 -10.77 -11.21 16.52
N VAL A 29 -9.71 -10.48 16.92
CA VAL A 29 -9.49 -9.08 16.59
C VAL A 29 -8.25 -8.96 15.69
N TRP A 30 -8.45 -8.72 14.39
CA TRP A 30 -7.40 -8.70 13.37
C TRP A 30 -7.14 -7.28 12.87
N LEU A 31 -6.19 -6.60 13.49
CA LEU A 31 -5.87 -5.18 13.21
C LEU A 31 -4.43 -5.01 12.68
N ASN A 32 -3.95 -5.98 11.90
CA ASN A 32 -2.54 -6.04 11.46
C ASN A 32 -2.30 -5.85 9.95
N ALA A 33 -3.37 -5.82 9.13
CA ALA A 33 -3.23 -5.81 7.66
C ALA A 33 -3.87 -4.59 6.97
N ASN A 34 -4.34 -3.60 7.73
CA ASN A 34 -5.04 -2.42 7.21
C ASN A 34 -6.24 -2.81 6.33
N GLU A 35 -6.90 -3.91 6.69
CA GLU A 35 -8.14 -4.37 6.07
C GLU A 35 -9.32 -3.52 6.59
N PHE A 36 -10.39 -3.45 5.82
CA PHE A 36 -11.64 -2.85 6.28
C PHE A 36 -12.32 -3.81 7.27
N PRO A 37 -12.85 -3.34 8.41
CA PRO A 37 -13.32 -4.23 9.49
C PRO A 37 -14.59 -5.00 9.16
N THR A 38 -15.38 -4.54 8.19
CA THR A 38 -16.66 -5.18 7.81
C THR A 38 -16.67 -5.59 6.35
N ALA A 39 -17.30 -6.73 6.06
CA ALA A 39 -17.46 -7.23 4.70
C ALA A 39 -18.50 -6.42 3.91
N VAL A 40 -18.32 -6.35 2.60
CA VAL A 40 -19.30 -5.83 1.65
C VAL A 40 -19.82 -6.99 0.82
N ALA A 41 -21.14 -7.12 0.71
CA ALA A 41 -21.78 -8.16 -0.08
C ALA A 41 -21.84 -7.74 -1.56
N PHE A 42 -21.51 -8.67 -2.45
CA PHE A 42 -21.64 -8.53 -3.90
C PHE A 42 -22.35 -9.77 -4.47
N GLN A 43 -23.00 -9.61 -5.61
CA GLN A 43 -23.57 -10.72 -6.38
C GLN A 43 -22.86 -10.82 -7.72
N LEU A 44 -22.50 -12.03 -8.12
CA LEU A 44 -21.97 -12.24 -9.47
C LEU A 44 -23.11 -12.09 -10.48
N THR A 45 -22.95 -11.18 -11.43
CA THR A 45 -23.89 -10.98 -12.53
C THR A 45 -23.52 -11.83 -13.73
N GLU A 46 -22.22 -12.11 -13.92
CA GLU A 46 -21.71 -13.01 -14.95
C GLU A 46 -21.33 -14.36 -14.32
N GLN A 47 -21.97 -15.43 -14.79
CA GLN A 47 -21.78 -16.79 -14.26
C GLN A 47 -21.13 -17.73 -15.27
N THR A 48 -20.85 -17.27 -16.49
CA THR A 48 -20.27 -18.07 -17.55
C THR A 48 -18.75 -17.95 -17.54
N LEU A 49 -18.06 -18.97 -17.01
CA LEU A 49 -16.63 -18.94 -16.77
C LEU A 49 -15.80 -19.84 -17.69
N ASN A 50 -16.38 -20.33 -18.79
CA ASN A 50 -15.71 -21.22 -19.74
C ASN A 50 -14.91 -20.50 -20.82
N ARG A 51 -14.86 -19.17 -20.80
CA ARG A 51 -14.09 -18.33 -21.72
C ARG A 51 -13.13 -17.44 -20.96
N TYR A 52 -12.01 -17.09 -21.59
CA TYR A 52 -11.09 -16.08 -21.05
C TYR A 52 -11.78 -14.73 -20.95
N PRO A 53 -11.50 -13.95 -19.89
CA PRO A 53 -12.01 -12.59 -19.75
C PRO A 53 -11.35 -11.61 -20.74
N GLU A 54 -11.78 -10.36 -20.73
CA GLU A 54 -11.07 -9.29 -21.40
C GLU A 54 -9.65 -9.11 -20.80
N PRO A 55 -8.60 -8.94 -21.63
CA PRO A 55 -7.24 -8.71 -21.13
C PRO A 55 -7.15 -7.50 -20.17
N GLN A 56 -7.88 -6.45 -20.50
CA GLN A 56 -8.07 -5.26 -19.64
C GLN A 56 -9.57 -4.94 -19.66
N PRO A 57 -10.29 -5.16 -18.54
CA PRO A 57 -11.75 -5.07 -18.52
C PRO A 57 -12.20 -3.62 -18.73
N LYS A 58 -12.78 -3.34 -19.88
CA LYS A 58 -13.14 -1.99 -20.34
C LYS A 58 -14.07 -1.26 -19.37
N ALA A 59 -15.10 -1.94 -18.88
CA ALA A 59 -16.06 -1.35 -17.93
C ALA A 59 -15.40 -0.90 -16.63
N VAL A 60 -14.42 -1.67 -16.12
CA VAL A 60 -13.64 -1.34 -14.92
C VAL A 60 -12.73 -0.15 -15.19
N ILE A 61 -12.02 -0.16 -16.33
CA ILE A 61 -11.12 0.95 -16.72
C ILE A 61 -11.89 2.26 -16.87
N GLU A 62 -13.00 2.27 -17.62
CA GLU A 62 -13.80 3.47 -17.84
C GLU A 62 -14.41 4.00 -16.53
N SER A 63 -14.87 3.12 -15.65
CA SER A 63 -15.42 3.52 -14.35
C SER A 63 -14.35 4.07 -13.44
N TYR A 64 -13.16 3.45 -13.40
CA TYR A 64 -12.05 3.93 -12.58
C TYR A 64 -11.47 5.24 -13.13
N ALA A 65 -11.36 5.38 -14.45
CA ALA A 65 -10.91 6.61 -15.08
C ALA A 65 -11.81 7.81 -14.71
N ARG A 66 -13.15 7.61 -14.75
CA ARG A 66 -14.10 8.63 -14.27
C ARG A 66 -13.92 8.94 -12.79
N TYR A 67 -13.74 7.90 -11.96
CA TYR A 67 -13.54 8.06 -10.51
C TYR A 67 -12.26 8.82 -10.16
N ALA A 68 -11.17 8.51 -10.86
CA ALA A 68 -9.84 9.10 -10.64
C ALA A 68 -9.62 10.40 -11.44
N GLU A 69 -10.60 10.83 -12.25
CA GLU A 69 -10.53 12.03 -13.11
C GLU A 69 -9.36 12.00 -14.10
N VAL A 70 -9.09 10.83 -14.66
CA VAL A 70 -8.08 10.60 -15.69
C VAL A 70 -8.69 10.01 -16.95
N LYS A 71 -7.92 9.90 -18.03
CA LYS A 71 -8.39 9.29 -19.27
C LYS A 71 -8.28 7.75 -19.21
N PRO A 72 -9.17 6.99 -19.90
CA PRO A 72 -9.09 5.51 -19.91
C PRO A 72 -7.72 4.96 -20.35
N GLU A 73 -7.06 5.59 -21.32
CA GLU A 73 -5.74 5.20 -21.79
C GLU A 73 -4.60 5.44 -20.76
N GLN A 74 -4.91 6.12 -19.68
CA GLN A 74 -4.00 6.34 -18.55
C GLN A 74 -4.19 5.32 -17.42
N VAL A 75 -5.02 4.31 -17.59
CA VAL A 75 -5.37 3.32 -16.55
C VAL A 75 -4.96 1.92 -16.99
N LEU A 76 -4.20 1.22 -16.13
CA LEU A 76 -3.96 -0.21 -16.22
C LEU A 76 -4.57 -0.89 -15.00
N VAL A 77 -5.29 -1.99 -15.21
CA VAL A 77 -5.84 -2.82 -14.13
C VAL A 77 -4.93 -4.02 -13.88
N SER A 78 -4.68 -4.35 -12.61
CA SER A 78 -3.76 -5.42 -12.19
C SER A 78 -4.27 -6.16 -10.95
N ARG A 79 -3.60 -7.27 -10.58
CA ARG A 79 -3.93 -8.09 -9.39
C ARG A 79 -3.49 -7.41 -8.09
N GLY A 80 -4.07 -6.25 -7.81
CA GLY A 80 -3.70 -5.34 -6.72
C GLY A 80 -2.53 -4.43 -7.10
N ALA A 81 -2.26 -3.44 -6.25
CA ALA A 81 -1.14 -2.51 -6.44
C ALA A 81 0.23 -3.22 -6.41
N ASP A 82 0.34 -4.36 -5.70
CA ASP A 82 1.57 -5.15 -5.65
C ASP A 82 2.03 -5.62 -7.04
N GLU A 83 1.10 -6.06 -7.90
CA GLU A 83 1.46 -6.39 -9.29
C GLU A 83 1.89 -5.14 -10.06
N GLY A 84 1.30 -3.97 -9.79
CA GLY A 84 1.75 -2.70 -10.37
C GLY A 84 3.21 -2.38 -10.02
N ILE A 85 3.60 -2.60 -8.76
CA ILE A 85 5.00 -2.47 -8.31
C ILE A 85 5.91 -3.40 -9.10
N GLU A 86 5.55 -4.69 -9.18
CA GLU A 86 6.33 -5.70 -9.91
C GLU A 86 6.47 -5.35 -11.39
N LEU A 87 5.37 -4.96 -12.04
CA LEU A 87 5.35 -4.61 -13.46
C LEU A 87 6.25 -3.43 -13.78
N LEU A 88 6.26 -2.40 -12.93
CA LEU A 88 7.12 -1.23 -13.10
C LEU A 88 8.60 -1.62 -13.02
N ILE A 89 8.99 -2.43 -12.05
CA ILE A 89 10.37 -2.91 -11.92
C ILE A 89 10.75 -3.77 -13.13
N ARG A 90 9.90 -4.71 -13.54
CA ARG A 90 10.15 -5.60 -14.70
C ARG A 90 10.24 -4.85 -16.02
N ALA A 91 9.54 -3.71 -16.13
CA ALA A 91 9.48 -2.94 -17.38
C ALA A 91 10.59 -1.91 -17.52
N PHE A 92 11.10 -1.37 -16.41
CA PHE A 92 12.00 -0.23 -16.43
C PHE A 92 13.38 -0.51 -15.85
N CYS A 93 13.60 -1.63 -15.16
CA CYS A 93 14.89 -1.95 -14.55
C CYS A 93 15.52 -3.20 -15.21
N GLU A 94 16.77 -3.09 -15.67
CA GLU A 94 17.58 -4.22 -16.08
C GLU A 94 18.21 -4.89 -14.84
N PRO A 95 17.93 -6.19 -14.57
CA PRO A 95 18.48 -6.89 -13.41
C PRO A 95 20.02 -6.91 -13.44
N GLY A 96 20.65 -6.57 -12.32
CA GLY A 96 22.10 -6.52 -12.18
C GLY A 96 22.77 -5.26 -12.71
N GLU A 97 22.03 -4.36 -13.34
CA GLU A 97 22.55 -3.09 -13.89
C GLU A 97 21.87 -1.87 -13.24
N ASP A 98 20.54 -1.91 -13.12
CA ASP A 98 19.73 -0.81 -12.63
C ASP A 98 19.31 -0.99 -11.18
N ALA A 99 18.83 0.09 -10.57
CA ALA A 99 18.35 0.11 -9.20
C ALA A 99 16.94 0.71 -9.07
N VAL A 100 16.24 0.31 -8.01
CA VAL A 100 15.10 1.03 -7.45
C VAL A 100 15.53 1.81 -6.22
N LEU A 101 14.84 2.93 -5.92
CA LEU A 101 15.06 3.72 -4.72
C LEU A 101 13.75 3.88 -3.95
N TYR A 102 13.80 3.78 -2.62
CA TYR A 102 12.68 4.06 -1.72
C TYR A 102 13.17 4.60 -0.38
N CYS A 103 12.25 5.21 0.41
CA CYS A 103 12.57 5.97 1.61
C CYS A 103 11.99 5.29 2.86
N PRO A 104 12.77 4.39 3.55
CA PRO A 104 12.30 3.76 4.78
C PRO A 104 12.20 4.76 5.95
N PRO A 105 11.30 4.51 6.94
CA PRO A 105 10.39 3.36 7.02
C PRO A 105 9.23 3.48 6.02
N THR A 106 9.00 2.43 5.23
CA THR A 106 7.96 2.43 4.20
C THR A 106 7.49 1.00 3.87
N TYR A 107 6.67 0.85 2.83
CA TYR A 107 6.09 -0.43 2.44
C TYR A 107 7.14 -1.41 1.93
N GLY A 108 7.16 -2.62 2.51
CA GLY A 108 8.22 -3.60 2.25
C GLY A 108 8.16 -4.30 0.89
N MET A 109 7.06 -4.18 0.13
CA MET A 109 6.95 -4.87 -1.16
C MET A 109 7.84 -4.26 -2.24
N TYR A 110 8.32 -3.03 -2.07
CA TYR A 110 9.27 -2.44 -3.01
C TYR A 110 10.57 -3.24 -3.04
N SER A 111 11.15 -3.53 -1.87
CA SER A 111 12.35 -4.36 -1.78
C SER A 111 12.10 -5.80 -2.18
N VAL A 112 11.01 -6.40 -1.71
CA VAL A 112 10.67 -7.81 -2.03
C VAL A 112 10.54 -8.03 -3.53
N SER A 113 9.87 -7.14 -4.25
CA SER A 113 9.70 -7.23 -5.70
C SER A 113 11.01 -7.02 -6.44
N ALA A 114 11.81 -6.01 -6.05
CA ALA A 114 13.10 -5.72 -6.67
C ALA A 114 14.10 -6.88 -6.46
N GLU A 115 14.25 -7.36 -5.23
CA GLU A 115 15.13 -8.48 -4.89
C GLU A 115 14.73 -9.77 -5.62
N THR A 116 13.41 -10.04 -5.74
CA THR A 116 12.89 -11.21 -6.48
C THR A 116 13.28 -11.15 -7.94
N ILE A 117 13.23 -9.97 -8.56
CA ILE A 117 13.63 -9.76 -9.96
C ILE A 117 15.16 -9.78 -10.10
N GLY A 118 15.89 -9.37 -9.09
CA GLY A 118 17.36 -9.25 -9.09
C GLY A 118 17.83 -7.81 -9.37
N VAL A 119 16.99 -6.83 -9.05
CA VAL A 119 17.28 -5.40 -9.17
C VAL A 119 17.81 -4.87 -7.84
N GLU A 120 18.82 -4.00 -7.89
CA GLU A 120 19.43 -3.36 -6.72
C GLU A 120 18.40 -2.50 -5.97
N CYS A 121 18.40 -2.59 -4.63
CA CYS A 121 17.62 -1.72 -3.75
C CYS A 121 18.50 -0.65 -3.15
N ARG A 122 18.21 0.62 -3.42
CA ARG A 122 18.83 1.77 -2.75
C ARG A 122 17.86 2.42 -1.80
N THR A 123 18.33 2.80 -0.63
CA THR A 123 17.49 3.42 0.39
C THR A 123 18.03 4.77 0.80
N VAL A 124 17.12 5.73 0.99
CA VAL A 124 17.36 7.02 1.62
C VAL A 124 16.35 7.15 2.76
N PRO A 125 16.76 7.00 4.03
CA PRO A 125 15.84 7.14 5.14
C PRO A 125 15.14 8.50 5.12
N THR A 126 13.87 8.52 5.53
CA THR A 126 13.13 9.76 5.68
C THR A 126 13.73 10.65 6.78
N LEU A 127 13.57 11.95 6.64
CA LEU A 127 13.92 12.96 7.65
C LEU A 127 12.91 12.94 8.82
N ALA A 128 13.02 13.90 9.72
CA ALA A 128 12.02 14.17 10.75
C ALA A 128 10.64 14.33 10.12
N GLU A 129 9.59 13.98 10.89
CA GLU A 129 8.20 14.04 10.40
C GLU A 129 7.95 13.20 9.13
N TRP A 130 8.83 12.22 8.87
CA TRP A 130 8.74 11.26 7.76
C TRP A 130 8.77 11.89 6.37
N GLN A 131 9.41 13.05 6.20
CA GLN A 131 9.55 13.74 4.93
C GLN A 131 10.78 13.25 4.13
N LEU A 132 10.80 13.55 2.82
CA LEU A 132 11.86 13.12 1.91
C LEU A 132 13.18 13.88 2.15
N ASP A 133 14.29 13.15 2.18
CA ASP A 133 15.64 13.71 2.08
C ASP A 133 16.02 13.88 0.60
N LEU A 134 15.58 14.97 -0.01
CA LEU A 134 15.82 15.25 -1.44
C LEU A 134 17.31 15.28 -1.81
N PRO A 135 18.22 15.92 -1.05
CA PRO A 135 19.66 15.85 -1.32
C PRO A 135 20.19 14.41 -1.24
N GLY A 136 19.74 13.64 -0.25
CA GLY A 136 20.12 12.23 -0.10
C GLY A 136 19.62 11.35 -1.26
N ILE A 137 18.42 11.62 -1.78
CA ILE A 137 17.87 10.96 -2.96
C ILE A 137 18.70 11.32 -4.20
N GLU A 138 18.91 12.61 -4.45
CA GLU A 138 19.68 13.10 -5.61
C GLU A 138 21.07 12.47 -5.68
N ALA A 139 21.77 12.37 -4.54
CA ALA A 139 23.09 11.76 -4.46
C ALA A 139 23.12 10.26 -4.79
N ARG A 140 21.96 9.59 -4.86
CA ARG A 140 21.83 8.14 -5.13
C ARG A 140 21.09 7.80 -6.42
N LEU A 141 20.75 8.80 -7.25
CA LEU A 141 19.93 8.60 -8.46
C LEU A 141 20.69 7.94 -9.63
N ASP A 142 22.02 7.95 -9.64
CA ASP A 142 22.78 7.34 -10.74
C ASP A 142 22.45 5.86 -10.88
N GLY A 143 21.98 5.41 -12.06
CA GLY A 143 21.50 4.04 -12.31
C GLY A 143 20.13 3.69 -11.69
N VAL A 144 19.45 4.61 -11.00
CA VAL A 144 18.08 4.41 -10.52
C VAL A 144 17.09 4.62 -11.66
N LYS A 145 16.18 3.67 -11.88
CA LYS A 145 15.11 3.74 -12.89
C LYS A 145 13.73 3.94 -12.29
N VAL A 146 13.52 3.54 -11.04
CA VAL A 146 12.23 3.69 -10.37
C VAL A 146 12.45 4.18 -8.93
N VAL A 147 11.77 5.26 -8.57
CA VAL A 147 11.72 5.80 -7.20
C VAL A 147 10.33 5.58 -6.65
N PHE A 148 10.20 4.83 -5.55
CA PHE A 148 8.93 4.59 -4.87
C PHE A 148 8.73 5.54 -3.70
N VAL A 149 7.59 6.21 -3.67
CA VAL A 149 7.14 7.09 -2.58
C VAL A 149 5.73 6.70 -2.17
N CYS A 150 5.57 6.18 -0.96
CA CYS A 150 4.26 5.87 -0.38
C CYS A 150 3.65 7.13 0.26
N SER A 151 2.50 7.58 -0.22
CA SER A 151 1.84 8.78 0.32
C SER A 151 0.30 8.68 0.17
N PRO A 152 -0.44 8.51 1.29
CA PRO A 152 0.04 8.44 2.68
C PRO A 152 0.90 7.20 2.95
N ASN A 153 1.95 7.38 3.77
CA ASN A 153 2.98 6.36 3.96
C ASN A 153 2.53 5.23 4.89
N ASN A 154 2.86 4.02 4.55
CA ASN A 154 2.75 2.83 5.40
C ASN A 154 4.16 2.44 5.91
N PRO A 155 4.45 2.47 7.23
CA PRO A 155 3.49 2.41 8.33
C PRO A 155 3.23 3.72 9.08
N THR A 156 3.81 4.84 8.68
CA THR A 156 3.82 6.08 9.47
C THR A 156 2.51 6.87 9.41
N GLY A 157 1.75 6.74 8.32
CA GLY A 157 0.42 7.34 8.16
C GLY A 157 0.39 8.76 7.58
N GLN A 158 1.55 9.41 7.37
CA GLN A 158 1.60 10.79 6.91
C GLN A 158 1.68 10.92 5.40
N ILE A 159 1.28 12.09 4.93
CA ILE A 159 1.40 12.55 3.56
C ILE A 159 2.79 13.16 3.37
N ILE A 160 3.40 12.92 2.22
CA ILE A 160 4.60 13.65 1.80
C ILE A 160 4.20 15.06 1.36
N ASP A 161 4.97 16.04 1.77
CA ASP A 161 4.74 17.44 1.40
C ASP A 161 4.65 17.61 -0.12
N PRO A 162 3.60 18.27 -0.64
CA PRO A 162 3.42 18.44 -2.09
C PRO A 162 4.58 19.15 -2.79
N GLN A 163 5.26 20.09 -2.11
CA GLN A 163 6.42 20.77 -2.71
C GLN A 163 7.60 19.80 -2.82
N SER A 164 7.84 18.98 -1.80
CA SER A 164 8.87 17.93 -1.84
C SER A 164 8.62 16.93 -2.98
N MET A 165 7.34 16.59 -3.26
CA MET A 165 7.00 15.73 -4.41
C MET A 165 7.27 16.42 -5.74
N ARG A 166 6.99 17.73 -5.88
CA ARG A 166 7.34 18.48 -7.09
C ARG A 166 8.85 18.53 -7.32
N ASP A 167 9.60 18.83 -6.28
CA ASP A 167 11.07 18.91 -6.33
C ASP A 167 11.67 17.54 -6.70
N LEU A 168 11.13 16.44 -6.15
CA LEU A 168 11.52 15.09 -6.56
C LEU A 168 11.24 14.84 -8.05
N LEU A 169 10.05 15.20 -8.53
CA LEU A 169 9.67 15.04 -9.93
C LEU A 169 10.57 15.85 -10.87
N GLU A 170 10.93 17.06 -10.50
CA GLU A 170 11.89 17.86 -11.29
C GLU A 170 13.29 17.23 -11.29
N THR A 171 13.78 16.78 -10.14
CA THR A 171 15.11 16.16 -9.99
C THR A 171 15.24 14.85 -10.78
N THR A 172 14.15 14.10 -10.90
CA THR A 172 14.11 12.79 -11.59
C THR A 172 13.73 12.87 -13.06
N ARG A 173 13.37 14.05 -13.57
CA ARG A 173 12.92 14.26 -14.95
C ARG A 173 13.95 13.74 -15.95
N GLY A 174 13.52 12.83 -16.84
CA GLY A 174 14.36 12.17 -17.84
C GLY A 174 15.36 11.14 -17.29
N LYS A 175 15.32 10.82 -16.00
CA LYS A 175 16.24 9.87 -15.35
C LYS A 175 15.50 8.64 -14.80
N ALA A 176 14.39 8.83 -14.10
CA ALA A 176 13.68 7.76 -13.42
C ALA A 176 12.16 7.97 -13.43
N ILE A 177 11.40 6.89 -13.36
CA ILE A 177 9.98 6.90 -13.05
C ILE A 177 9.81 7.18 -11.55
N VAL A 178 8.92 8.10 -11.18
CA VAL A 178 8.49 8.31 -9.79
C VAL A 178 7.13 7.65 -9.58
N VAL A 179 7.06 6.75 -8.63
CA VAL A 179 5.84 6.01 -8.28
C VAL A 179 5.28 6.56 -6.97
N ALA A 180 4.16 7.25 -7.03
CA ALA A 180 3.37 7.63 -5.87
C ALA A 180 2.41 6.47 -5.53
N ASP A 181 2.70 5.76 -4.44
CA ASP A 181 1.82 4.70 -3.95
C ASP A 181 0.73 5.32 -3.08
N GLU A 182 -0.46 5.46 -3.69
CA GLU A 182 -1.64 6.06 -3.11
C GLU A 182 -2.65 5.00 -2.60
N ALA A 183 -2.17 3.87 -2.07
CA ALA A 183 -3.04 2.79 -1.59
C ALA A 183 -4.03 3.22 -0.49
N TYR A 184 -3.82 4.36 0.15
CA TYR A 184 -4.66 4.90 1.24
C TYR A 184 -5.31 6.24 0.90
N ILE A 185 -5.27 6.67 -0.35
CA ILE A 185 -5.66 8.03 -0.76
C ILE A 185 -7.13 8.34 -0.49
N GLU A 186 -8.02 7.36 -0.49
CA GLU A 186 -9.44 7.55 -0.23
C GLU A 186 -9.71 8.10 1.20
N PHE A 187 -8.76 7.94 2.13
CA PHE A 187 -8.84 8.51 3.48
C PHE A 187 -8.39 9.98 3.55
N CYS A 188 -7.73 10.49 2.50
CA CYS A 188 -7.28 11.88 2.34
C CYS A 188 -7.27 12.30 0.86
N PRO A 189 -8.41 12.32 0.16
CA PRO A 189 -8.50 12.46 -1.29
C PRO A 189 -7.88 13.77 -1.83
N GLN A 190 -7.76 14.80 -1.00
CA GLN A 190 -7.13 16.07 -1.37
C GLN A 190 -5.62 15.96 -1.64
N ALA A 191 -4.98 14.87 -1.19
CA ALA A 191 -3.53 14.66 -1.34
C ALA A 191 -3.15 13.91 -2.64
N THR A 192 -4.11 13.59 -3.50
CA THR A 192 -3.85 12.83 -4.73
C THR A 192 -2.95 13.59 -5.70
N LEU A 193 -2.05 12.85 -6.34
CA LEU A 193 -1.20 13.33 -7.43
C LEU A 193 -1.72 12.93 -8.81
N ALA A 194 -2.88 12.27 -8.92
CA ALA A 194 -3.43 11.85 -10.20
C ALA A 194 -3.62 13.02 -11.19
N GLY A 195 -3.99 14.20 -10.69
CA GLY A 195 -4.10 15.42 -11.51
C GLY A 195 -2.78 15.95 -12.09
N TRP A 196 -1.62 15.44 -11.63
CA TRP A 196 -0.29 15.89 -12.08
C TRP A 196 0.26 15.04 -13.24
N LEU A 197 -0.42 13.98 -13.65
CA LEU A 197 0.03 13.07 -14.71
C LEU A 197 0.25 13.76 -16.07
N SER A 198 -0.45 14.86 -16.34
CA SER A 198 -0.26 15.66 -17.55
C SER A 198 1.04 16.49 -17.54
N ASP A 199 1.46 16.94 -16.35
CA ASP A 199 2.60 17.83 -16.18
C ASP A 199 3.91 17.05 -16.01
N TYR A 200 3.79 15.82 -15.49
CA TYR A 200 4.90 14.91 -15.18
C TYR A 200 4.72 13.56 -15.87
N PRO A 201 5.13 13.39 -17.14
CA PRO A 201 4.93 12.14 -17.89
C PRO A 201 5.59 10.90 -17.26
N HIS A 202 6.58 11.08 -16.38
CA HIS A 202 7.28 10.04 -15.63
C HIS A 202 6.69 9.77 -14.24
N LEU A 203 5.60 10.46 -13.85
CA LEU A 203 4.84 10.15 -12.66
C LEU A 203 3.93 8.94 -12.93
N VAL A 204 3.91 8.02 -11.98
CA VAL A 204 2.98 6.89 -11.92
C VAL A 204 2.28 6.92 -10.57
N VAL A 205 0.97 6.69 -10.54
CA VAL A 205 0.19 6.60 -9.31
C VAL A 205 -0.37 5.18 -9.17
N LEU A 206 -0.09 4.52 -8.05
CA LEU A 206 -0.64 3.20 -7.74
C LEU A 206 -1.85 3.34 -6.82
N ARG A 207 -2.90 2.57 -7.09
CA ARG A 207 -4.14 2.54 -6.31
C ARG A 207 -4.69 1.12 -6.16
N THR A 208 -5.62 0.93 -5.22
CA THR A 208 -6.16 -0.41 -4.93
C THR A 208 -7.59 -0.35 -4.39
N LEU A 209 -8.38 -1.38 -4.67
CA LEU A 209 -9.67 -1.60 -4.01
C LEU A 209 -9.53 -2.29 -2.65
N SER A 210 -8.31 -2.63 -2.23
CA SER A 210 -8.07 -3.44 -1.02
C SER A 210 -8.39 -2.71 0.29
N LYS A 211 -8.37 -1.37 0.32
CA LYS A 211 -8.45 -0.59 1.57
C LYS A 211 -9.84 0.05 1.74
N ALA A 212 -10.07 1.23 1.22
CA ALA A 212 -11.31 1.96 1.39
C ALA A 212 -12.54 1.24 0.79
N PHE A 213 -12.35 0.49 -0.30
CA PHE A 213 -13.42 -0.27 -0.93
C PHE A 213 -13.74 -1.59 -0.21
N ALA A 214 -13.00 -1.95 0.85
CA ALA A 214 -13.20 -3.19 1.62
C ALA A 214 -13.05 -4.49 0.79
N LEU A 215 -12.20 -4.49 -0.22
CA LEU A 215 -12.04 -5.58 -1.20
C LEU A 215 -10.62 -6.15 -1.22
N ALA A 216 -9.96 -6.26 -0.07
CA ALA A 216 -8.60 -6.81 0.03
C ALA A 216 -8.49 -8.22 -0.58
N GLY A 217 -9.50 -9.06 -0.39
CA GLY A 217 -9.57 -10.41 -0.94
C GLY A 217 -9.83 -10.47 -2.45
N LEU A 218 -10.32 -9.38 -3.07
CA LEU A 218 -10.61 -9.33 -4.51
C LEU A 218 -9.34 -9.30 -5.36
N ARG A 219 -8.23 -8.75 -4.84
CA ARG A 219 -6.98 -8.57 -5.57
C ARG A 219 -7.15 -7.72 -6.84
N CYS A 220 -7.70 -6.51 -6.72
CA CYS A 220 -7.84 -5.56 -7.82
C CYS A 220 -7.14 -4.24 -7.48
N GLY A 221 -6.27 -3.77 -8.37
CA GLY A 221 -5.53 -2.52 -8.25
C GLY A 221 -5.36 -1.83 -9.59
N PHE A 222 -4.87 -0.60 -9.54
CA PHE A 222 -4.76 0.29 -10.70
C PHE A 222 -3.40 0.97 -10.71
N THR A 223 -2.84 1.07 -11.91
CA THR A 223 -1.71 1.94 -12.22
C THR A 223 -2.24 3.08 -13.11
N LEU A 224 -2.08 4.30 -12.63
CA LEU A 224 -2.42 5.51 -13.38
C LEU A 224 -1.13 6.17 -13.87
N ALA A 225 -1.01 6.41 -15.15
CA ALA A 225 0.21 6.97 -15.72
C ALA A 225 -0.06 7.63 -17.10
N ASN A 226 0.96 8.27 -17.65
CA ASN A 226 0.96 8.65 -19.06
C ASN A 226 0.71 7.40 -19.94
N ALA A 227 -0.02 7.56 -21.03
CA ALA A 227 -0.36 6.47 -21.95
C ALA A 227 0.88 5.70 -22.49
N GLU A 228 2.02 6.37 -22.65
CA GLU A 228 3.26 5.72 -23.06
C GLU A 228 3.75 4.71 -22.00
N VAL A 229 3.68 5.06 -20.71
CA VAL A 229 4.01 4.16 -19.61
C VAL A 229 3.04 2.97 -19.60
N ILE A 230 1.72 3.23 -19.71
CA ILE A 230 0.71 2.17 -19.78
C ILE A 230 1.01 1.20 -20.94
N ASN A 231 1.34 1.72 -22.12
CA ASN A 231 1.70 0.90 -23.28
C ASN A 231 2.96 0.05 -23.05
N VAL A 232 3.91 0.52 -22.28
CA VAL A 232 5.08 -0.28 -21.88
C VAL A 232 4.67 -1.40 -20.93
N LEU A 233 3.84 -1.11 -19.91
CA LEU A 233 3.38 -2.10 -18.94
C LEU A 233 2.50 -3.19 -19.59
N LEU A 234 1.71 -2.85 -20.60
CA LEU A 234 0.90 -3.82 -21.37
C LEU A 234 1.76 -4.89 -22.09
N LYS A 235 3.05 -4.64 -22.32
CA LYS A 235 3.97 -5.63 -22.92
C LYS A 235 4.43 -6.70 -21.94
N VAL A 236 4.36 -6.43 -20.62
CA VAL A 236 4.92 -7.30 -19.58
C VAL A 236 3.87 -7.89 -18.63
N ILE A 237 2.66 -7.34 -18.60
CA ILE A 237 1.55 -7.89 -17.81
C ILE A 237 1.07 -9.23 -18.39
N ALA A 238 0.58 -10.10 -17.51
CA ALA A 238 -0.07 -11.34 -17.96
C ALA A 238 -1.26 -11.04 -18.89
N PRO A 239 -1.54 -11.90 -19.91
CA PRO A 239 -2.57 -11.61 -20.91
C PRO A 239 -3.99 -11.50 -20.33
N TYR A 240 -4.26 -12.16 -19.20
CA TYR A 240 -5.58 -12.17 -18.52
C TYR A 240 -5.37 -11.99 -17.02
N PRO A 241 -5.01 -10.78 -16.54
CA PRO A 241 -4.61 -10.57 -15.14
C PRO A 241 -5.78 -10.69 -14.17
N LEU A 242 -6.99 -10.28 -14.58
CA LEU A 242 -8.20 -10.36 -13.77
C LEU A 242 -9.14 -11.44 -14.28
N SER A 243 -9.70 -12.22 -13.34
CA SER A 243 -10.79 -13.14 -13.67
C SER A 243 -12.12 -12.39 -13.85
N THR A 244 -13.06 -12.99 -14.57
CA THR A 244 -14.42 -12.43 -14.78
C THR A 244 -15.10 -12.05 -13.46
N PRO A 245 -15.12 -12.89 -12.40
CA PRO A 245 -15.73 -12.50 -11.12
C PRO A 245 -15.06 -11.28 -10.46
N VAL A 246 -13.75 -11.12 -10.60
CA VAL A 246 -13.03 -9.96 -10.07
C VAL A 246 -13.43 -8.68 -10.81
N ALA A 247 -13.49 -8.74 -12.14
CA ALA A 247 -13.90 -7.61 -12.97
C ALA A 247 -15.37 -7.20 -12.71
N ASP A 248 -16.27 -8.19 -12.56
CA ASP A 248 -17.68 -7.96 -12.26
C ASP A 248 -17.86 -7.23 -10.90
N ILE A 249 -17.24 -7.76 -9.83
CA ILE A 249 -17.31 -7.11 -8.51
C ILE A 249 -16.64 -5.73 -8.51
N ALA A 250 -15.51 -5.58 -9.19
CA ALA A 250 -14.85 -4.28 -9.32
C ALA A 250 -15.73 -3.24 -10.03
N ALA A 251 -16.42 -3.64 -11.10
CA ALA A 251 -17.36 -2.75 -11.81
C ALA A 251 -18.53 -2.31 -10.90
N GLN A 252 -19.08 -3.22 -10.09
CA GLN A 252 -20.14 -2.89 -9.12
C GLN A 252 -19.63 -1.94 -8.03
N ALA A 253 -18.42 -2.17 -7.49
CA ALA A 253 -17.82 -1.29 -6.50
C ALA A 253 -17.52 0.11 -7.02
N LEU A 254 -17.29 0.24 -8.33
CA LEU A 254 -17.00 1.50 -9.03
C LEU A 254 -18.24 2.15 -9.65
N SER A 255 -19.44 1.61 -9.41
CA SER A 255 -20.68 2.28 -9.74
C SER A 255 -20.85 3.55 -8.88
N PRO A 256 -21.70 4.51 -9.28
CA PRO A 256 -22.00 5.68 -8.45
C PRO A 256 -22.44 5.32 -7.03
N GLU A 257 -23.27 4.28 -6.89
CA GLU A 257 -23.76 3.76 -5.61
C GLU A 257 -22.64 3.11 -4.80
N GLY A 258 -21.76 2.33 -5.46
CA GLY A 258 -20.60 1.69 -4.83
C GLY A 258 -19.61 2.72 -4.29
N ILE A 259 -19.31 3.76 -5.07
CA ILE A 259 -18.45 4.88 -4.66
C ILE A 259 -19.08 5.67 -3.50
N ALA A 260 -20.39 5.95 -3.55
CA ALA A 260 -21.10 6.64 -2.47
C ALA A 260 -21.05 5.82 -1.16
N ALA A 261 -21.27 4.51 -1.24
CA ALA A 261 -21.16 3.61 -0.10
C ALA A 261 -19.72 3.52 0.45
N MET A 262 -18.72 3.51 -0.41
CA MET A 262 -17.31 3.57 -0.01
C MET A 262 -17.03 4.86 0.76
N ARG A 263 -17.46 6.02 0.27
CA ARG A 263 -17.25 7.31 0.96
C ARG A 263 -17.90 7.34 2.35
N GLN A 264 -19.07 6.75 2.51
CA GLN A 264 -19.73 6.62 3.82
C GLN A 264 -18.89 5.75 4.78
N ARG A 265 -18.37 4.62 4.30
CA ARG A 265 -17.47 3.74 5.09
C ARG A 265 -16.16 4.45 5.47
N VAL A 266 -15.57 5.23 4.55
CA VAL A 266 -14.40 6.05 4.85
C VAL A 266 -14.70 7.03 5.97
N ALA A 267 -15.82 7.75 5.92
CA ALA A 267 -16.21 8.68 6.98
C ALA A 267 -16.32 7.98 8.36
N GLN A 268 -16.90 6.78 8.41
CA GLN A 268 -16.97 5.98 9.63
C GLN A 268 -15.58 5.61 10.16
N ILE A 269 -14.67 5.17 9.29
CA ILE A 269 -13.29 4.84 9.70
C ILE A 269 -12.55 6.08 10.22
N LEU A 270 -12.74 7.24 9.62
CA LEU A 270 -12.14 8.49 10.11
C LEU A 270 -12.66 8.88 11.49
N ASP A 271 -13.95 8.66 11.77
CA ASP A 271 -14.54 8.88 13.09
C ASP A 271 -13.97 7.89 14.12
N GLU A 272 -13.88 6.61 13.77
CA GLU A 272 -13.28 5.60 14.64
C GLU A 272 -11.78 5.86 14.87
N ARG A 273 -11.06 6.35 13.86
CA ARG A 273 -9.66 6.75 14.03
C ARG A 273 -9.51 7.87 15.06
N ARG A 274 -10.34 8.92 14.97
CA ARG A 274 -10.33 10.02 15.94
C ARG A 274 -10.58 9.50 17.36
N TYR A 275 -11.58 8.66 17.51
CA TYR A 275 -11.89 8.05 18.81
C TYR A 275 -10.70 7.24 19.35
N LEU A 276 -10.15 6.32 18.55
CA LEU A 276 -9.03 5.50 19.00
C LEU A 276 -7.81 6.35 19.38
N VAL A 277 -7.45 7.34 18.59
CA VAL A 277 -6.32 8.26 18.85
C VAL A 277 -6.51 9.00 20.17
N GLU A 278 -7.72 9.54 20.42
CA GLU A 278 -8.05 10.23 21.67
C GLU A 278 -7.87 9.32 22.89
N GLN A 279 -8.38 8.09 22.82
CA GLN A 279 -8.25 7.13 23.91
C GLN A 279 -6.80 6.69 24.14
N LEU A 280 -6.07 6.37 23.07
CA LEU A 280 -4.68 5.92 23.15
C LEU A 280 -3.77 6.96 23.84
N ARG A 281 -3.99 8.25 23.58
CA ARG A 281 -3.21 9.34 24.21
C ARG A 281 -3.35 9.41 25.74
N GLY A 282 -4.40 8.82 26.30
CA GLY A 282 -4.64 8.75 27.74
C GLY A 282 -4.08 7.50 28.44
N ILE A 283 -3.49 6.55 27.71
CA ILE A 283 -3.03 5.27 28.24
C ILE A 283 -1.57 5.39 28.69
N ALA A 284 -1.26 4.99 29.92
CA ALA A 284 0.06 5.18 30.54
C ALA A 284 1.22 4.55 29.76
N CYS A 285 1.03 3.37 29.16
CA CYS A 285 2.07 2.70 28.38
C CYS A 285 2.24 3.28 26.95
N VAL A 286 1.40 4.18 26.50
CA VAL A 286 1.48 4.82 25.18
C VAL A 286 2.29 6.11 25.28
N GLU A 287 3.50 6.09 24.78
CA GLU A 287 4.41 7.26 24.81
C GLU A 287 4.02 8.31 23.77
N GLN A 288 3.59 7.86 22.59
CA GLN A 288 3.26 8.75 21.47
C GLN A 288 2.27 8.06 20.51
N VAL A 289 1.31 8.81 20.02
CA VAL A 289 0.47 8.43 18.88
C VAL A 289 0.78 9.39 17.76
N PHE A 290 1.25 8.86 16.64
CA PHE A 290 1.60 9.64 15.45
C PHE A 290 0.33 10.03 14.68
N ASP A 291 0.33 11.21 14.08
CA ASP A 291 -0.76 11.64 13.21
C ASP A 291 -0.84 10.72 11.98
N SER A 292 -2.05 10.49 11.49
CA SER A 292 -2.29 9.58 10.38
C SER A 292 -3.41 10.05 9.48
N GLU A 293 -3.20 9.93 8.17
CA GLU A 293 -4.21 10.18 7.13
C GLU A 293 -4.70 8.87 6.48
N THR A 294 -4.63 7.75 7.23
CA THR A 294 -4.96 6.41 6.73
C THR A 294 -6.02 5.71 7.58
N ASN A 295 -6.27 4.43 7.32
CA ASN A 295 -7.11 3.56 8.15
C ASN A 295 -6.32 2.79 9.24
N TYR A 296 -5.21 3.32 9.69
CA TYR A 296 -4.44 2.83 10.84
C TYR A 296 -3.77 4.00 11.56
N VAL A 297 -3.28 3.72 12.74
CA VAL A 297 -2.42 4.61 13.51
C VAL A 297 -1.13 3.89 13.88
N LEU A 298 -0.05 4.65 14.01
CA LEU A 298 1.21 4.19 14.57
C LEU A 298 1.32 4.74 15.98
N ALA A 299 1.62 3.88 16.96
CA ALA A 299 1.81 4.27 18.34
C ALA A 299 3.14 3.74 18.86
N ARG A 300 3.89 4.58 19.60
CA ARG A 300 5.06 4.16 20.35
C ARG A 300 4.62 3.76 21.76
N ILE A 301 5.03 2.58 22.18
CA ILE A 301 4.54 1.93 23.39
C ILE A 301 5.74 1.48 24.22
N THR A 302 5.74 1.81 25.51
CA THR A 302 6.72 1.31 26.47
C THR A 302 6.70 -0.22 26.50
N ALA A 303 7.87 -0.86 26.53
CA ALA A 303 7.99 -2.32 26.50
C ALA A 303 7.22 -3.00 25.37
N SER A 304 7.15 -2.38 24.19
CA SER A 304 6.28 -2.74 23.05
C SER A 304 6.31 -4.23 22.67
N SER A 305 7.44 -4.92 22.79
CA SER A 305 7.56 -6.35 22.51
C SER A 305 6.80 -7.22 23.51
N ALA A 306 6.81 -6.86 24.80
CA ALA A 306 6.06 -7.56 25.83
C ALA A 306 4.55 -7.26 25.69
N VAL A 307 4.20 -6.00 25.48
CA VAL A 307 2.82 -5.58 25.22
C VAL A 307 2.26 -6.25 23.95
N PHE A 308 3.02 -6.27 22.86
CA PHE A 308 2.61 -6.97 21.63
C PHE A 308 2.32 -8.45 21.90
N LYS A 309 3.19 -9.12 22.68
CA LYS A 309 2.98 -10.53 23.03
C LYS A 309 1.74 -10.71 23.89
N SER A 310 1.53 -9.85 24.89
CA SER A 310 0.35 -9.89 25.75
C SER A 310 -0.95 -9.73 24.97
N LEU A 311 -1.02 -8.76 24.06
CA LEU A 311 -2.16 -8.55 23.16
C LEU A 311 -2.40 -9.76 22.25
N TRP A 312 -1.32 -10.31 21.70
CA TRP A 312 -1.38 -11.51 20.86
C TRP A 312 -1.97 -12.72 21.61
N ASP A 313 -1.52 -12.93 22.85
CA ASP A 313 -2.02 -14.03 23.69
C ASP A 313 -3.51 -13.83 24.08
N GLN A 314 -4.00 -12.59 24.07
CA GLN A 314 -5.40 -12.21 24.25
C GLN A 314 -6.24 -12.24 22.95
N GLY A 315 -5.66 -12.65 21.82
CA GLY A 315 -6.33 -12.72 20.51
C GLY A 315 -6.45 -11.39 19.78
N ILE A 316 -5.70 -10.36 20.21
CA ILE A 316 -5.65 -9.04 19.54
C ILE A 316 -4.38 -8.99 18.70
N ILE A 317 -4.54 -9.06 17.39
CA ILE A 317 -3.44 -9.20 16.44
C ILE A 317 -3.12 -7.84 15.80
N LEU A 318 -2.09 -7.17 16.30
CA LEU A 318 -1.55 -5.92 15.78
C LEU A 318 -0.35 -6.16 14.84
N ARG A 319 0.27 -5.10 14.36
CA ARG A 319 1.48 -5.17 13.54
C ARG A 319 2.69 -4.57 14.26
N ASP A 320 3.64 -5.39 14.62
CA ASP A 320 4.93 -4.95 15.15
C ASP A 320 5.76 -4.26 14.05
N GLN A 321 6.27 -3.07 14.37
CA GLN A 321 7.11 -2.25 13.51
C GLN A 321 8.53 -2.05 14.05
N ASN A 322 8.89 -2.69 15.16
CA ASN A 322 10.18 -2.52 15.84
C ASN A 322 11.41 -2.72 14.94
N LYS A 323 11.28 -3.51 13.87
CA LYS A 323 12.38 -3.82 12.94
C LYS A 323 12.59 -2.75 11.86
N GLN A 324 11.65 -1.84 11.69
CA GLN A 324 11.77 -0.75 10.72
C GLN A 324 12.69 0.35 11.28
N PRO A 325 13.46 1.03 10.41
CA PRO A 325 14.27 2.17 10.84
C PRO A 325 13.42 3.23 11.57
N SER A 326 13.95 3.77 12.67
CA SER A 326 13.32 4.82 13.48
C SER A 326 11.99 4.44 14.16
N LEU A 327 11.52 3.18 14.05
CA LEU A 327 10.26 2.70 14.61
C LEU A 327 10.43 1.77 15.83
N SER A 328 11.57 1.86 16.53
CA SER A 328 11.72 1.16 17.82
C SER A 328 10.60 1.53 18.77
N GLY A 329 9.99 0.55 19.42
CA GLY A 329 8.85 0.74 20.32
C GLY A 329 7.51 0.92 19.62
N CYS A 330 7.43 0.85 18.29
CA CYS A 330 6.22 1.18 17.55
C CYS A 330 5.39 -0.07 17.18
N LEU A 331 4.08 0.04 17.43
CA LEU A 331 3.06 -0.86 16.93
C LEU A 331 2.12 -0.11 15.98
N ARG A 332 1.77 -0.73 14.85
CA ARG A 332 0.73 -0.20 13.94
C ARG A 332 -0.59 -0.88 14.24
N ILE A 333 -1.62 -0.08 14.45
CA ILE A 333 -2.98 -0.51 14.83
C ILE A 333 -3.92 -0.14 13.69
N THR A 334 -4.46 -1.12 12.99
CA THR A 334 -5.52 -0.89 11.99
C THR A 334 -6.79 -0.39 12.69
N ILE A 335 -7.51 0.53 12.08
CA ILE A 335 -8.79 1.01 12.61
C ILE A 335 -9.84 -0.08 12.37
N GLY A 336 -10.36 -0.63 13.45
CA GLY A 336 -11.40 -1.64 13.48
C GLY A 336 -12.81 -1.05 13.68
N THR A 337 -13.73 -1.91 14.08
CA THR A 337 -15.03 -1.49 14.64
C THR A 337 -14.85 -0.86 16.02
N ARG A 338 -15.87 -0.17 16.53
CA ARG A 338 -15.86 0.39 17.90
C ARG A 338 -15.58 -0.69 18.95
N ALA A 339 -16.13 -1.86 18.79
CA ALA A 339 -15.92 -2.98 19.71
C ALA A 339 -14.47 -3.49 19.70
N GLU A 340 -13.86 -3.59 18.51
CA GLU A 340 -12.45 -3.98 18.37
C GLU A 340 -11.51 -2.90 18.92
N SER A 341 -11.78 -1.62 18.64
CA SER A 341 -11.04 -0.49 19.21
C SER A 341 -11.12 -0.51 20.75
N GLN A 342 -12.31 -0.74 21.33
CA GLN A 342 -12.47 -0.82 22.78
C GLN A 342 -11.66 -1.97 23.39
N ARG A 343 -11.62 -3.13 22.74
CA ARG A 343 -10.81 -4.25 23.22
C ARG A 343 -9.30 -3.92 23.24
N VAL A 344 -8.81 -3.20 22.23
CA VAL A 344 -7.41 -2.71 22.21
C VAL A 344 -7.16 -1.74 23.37
N ILE A 345 -8.07 -0.78 23.59
CA ILE A 345 -7.99 0.22 24.65
C ILE A 345 -7.95 -0.46 26.02
N ASP A 346 -8.90 -1.38 26.27
CA ASP A 346 -9.01 -2.10 27.55
C ASP A 346 -7.75 -2.92 27.84
N ALA A 347 -7.25 -3.63 26.83
CA ALA A 347 -6.05 -4.45 26.95
C ALA A 347 -4.80 -3.59 27.22
N LEU A 348 -4.60 -2.49 26.48
CA LEU A 348 -3.47 -1.58 26.72
C LEU A 348 -3.56 -0.86 28.08
N THR A 349 -4.77 -0.54 28.53
CA THR A 349 -4.99 0.09 29.85
C THR A 349 -4.65 -0.86 31.01
N ALA A 350 -4.83 -2.15 30.80
CA ALA A 350 -4.50 -3.18 31.78
C ALA A 350 -2.99 -3.50 31.88
N GLU A 351 -2.18 -3.04 30.92
CA GLU A 351 -0.73 -3.25 30.96
C GLU A 351 -0.08 -2.41 32.07
N ASN A 352 0.55 -3.08 33.03
CA ASN A 352 1.29 -2.46 34.12
C ASN A 352 2.78 -2.38 33.76
N VAL A 353 3.18 -1.51 32.86
CA VAL A 353 4.56 -1.29 32.39
C VAL A 353 5.04 0.12 32.67
#